data_087b7b2e4a0180a45644bda7ad4539f0
#
_entry.id   087b7b2e4a0180a45644bda7ad4539f0
#
_cell.length_a   1.000
_cell.length_b   1.000
_cell.length_c   1.000
_cell.angle_alpha   90.00
_cell.angle_beta   90.00
_cell.angle_gamma   90.00
#
_symmetry.space_group_name_H-M   'P 1'
#
loop_
_entity.id
_entity.type
_entity.pdbx_description
1 polymer ?
#
loop_
_entity_poly.entity_id
_entity_poly.type
_entity_poly.pdbx_seq_one_letter_code
_entity_poly.pdbx_strand_id
1 'polypeptide(L)'
;MGDKALILILQNYIYLPKKIKEKLRFYRNHPQVKKYLYTKHYISKQEHKKFIQKLKKTNKKSYFCVSYGSQILGSVNFFTSNKTVNFGFYANPYSYINGLGRILEQIIIYYSFNILYCTHIHLEAFKENQQIINLHKKFGFKELQDNDQKIIKMELNIKEYHERN
;
A
#
# COMPACT_ATOMS: atom_id res chain seq x y z
N MET A 1 17.07 -20.40 20.85
CA MET A 1 16.59 -20.39 19.45
C MET A 1 16.64 -18.94 19.00
N GLY A 2 17.60 -18.59 18.12
CA GLY A 2 17.74 -17.23 17.64
C GLY A 2 16.56 -16.86 16.75
N ASP A 3 15.93 -15.72 17.03
CA ASP A 3 14.91 -15.13 16.17
C ASP A 3 15.50 -14.93 14.77
N LYS A 4 15.05 -15.73 13.79
CA LYS A 4 15.40 -15.50 12.39
C LYS A 4 14.74 -14.21 11.96
N ALA A 5 15.54 -13.15 11.80
CA ALA A 5 15.06 -11.89 11.26
C ALA A 5 14.35 -12.13 9.91
N LEU A 6 13.12 -11.67 9.81
CA LEU A 6 12.32 -11.77 8.58
C LEU A 6 12.79 -10.66 7.64
N ILE A 7 13.48 -11.01 6.56
CA ILE A 7 13.96 -10.03 5.57
C ILE A 7 12.88 -9.82 4.52
N LEU A 8 12.24 -8.66 4.57
CA LEU A 8 11.30 -8.21 3.55
C LEU A 8 11.99 -7.31 2.55
N ILE A 9 11.67 -7.49 1.28
CA ILE A 9 12.26 -6.75 0.18
C ILE A 9 11.20 -5.86 -0.46
N LEU A 10 11.50 -4.55 -0.56
CA LEU A 10 10.71 -3.58 -1.29
C LEU A 10 11.44 -3.25 -2.59
N GLN A 11 10.87 -3.64 -3.74
CA GLN A 11 11.42 -3.33 -5.05
C GLN A 11 10.52 -2.35 -5.80
N ASN A 12 11.08 -1.21 -6.19
CA ASN A 12 10.33 -0.22 -6.96
C ASN A 12 9.90 -0.80 -8.32
N TYR A 13 8.65 -0.56 -8.70
CA TYR A 13 8.06 -1.06 -9.94
C TYR A 13 8.87 -0.73 -11.19
N ILE A 14 9.51 0.45 -11.23
CA ILE A 14 10.29 0.88 -12.40
C ILE A 14 11.49 -0.03 -12.69
N TYR A 15 12.04 -0.69 -11.66
CA TYR A 15 13.21 -1.56 -11.76
C TYR A 15 12.87 -3.06 -11.81
N LEU A 16 11.61 -3.43 -11.62
CA LEU A 16 11.20 -4.83 -11.62
C LEU A 16 11.40 -5.51 -12.99
N PRO A 17 11.71 -6.80 -13.01
CA PRO A 17 11.69 -7.61 -14.23
C PRO A 17 10.28 -7.64 -14.84
N LYS A 18 10.20 -7.77 -16.16
CA LYS A 18 8.91 -7.82 -16.89
C LYS A 18 7.95 -8.87 -16.32
N LYS A 19 8.46 -10.05 -15.98
CA LYS A 19 7.67 -11.17 -15.42
C LYS A 19 6.99 -10.77 -14.09
N ILE A 20 7.68 -10.05 -13.23
CA ILE A 20 7.12 -9.59 -11.94
C ILE A 20 6.09 -8.48 -12.16
N LYS A 21 6.34 -7.52 -13.07
CA LYS A 21 5.37 -6.50 -13.46
C LYS A 21 4.06 -7.12 -13.95
N GLU A 22 4.14 -8.17 -14.77
CA GLU A 22 2.94 -8.90 -15.25
C GLU A 22 2.20 -9.62 -14.12
N LYS A 23 2.90 -10.24 -13.17
CA LYS A 23 2.27 -10.83 -11.98
C LYS A 23 1.52 -9.78 -11.17
N LEU A 24 2.12 -8.63 -10.92
CA LEU A 24 1.48 -7.54 -10.18
C LEU A 24 0.25 -7.00 -10.91
N ARG A 25 0.31 -6.86 -12.25
CA ARG A 25 -0.85 -6.50 -13.05
C ARG A 25 -1.97 -7.54 -12.93
N PHE A 26 -1.62 -8.84 -12.97
CA PHE A 26 -2.55 -9.93 -12.79
C PHE A 26 -3.23 -9.89 -11.41
N TYR A 27 -2.46 -9.69 -10.34
CA TYR A 27 -3.01 -9.52 -8.99
C TYR A 27 -3.92 -8.31 -8.87
N ARG A 28 -3.52 -7.17 -9.49
CA ARG A 28 -4.32 -5.94 -9.51
C ARG A 28 -5.68 -6.13 -10.19
N ASN A 29 -5.75 -7.01 -11.19
CA ASN A 29 -6.97 -7.34 -11.90
C ASN A 29 -7.87 -8.36 -11.18
N HIS A 30 -7.38 -8.98 -10.12
CA HIS A 30 -8.16 -9.96 -9.38
C HIS A 30 -9.44 -9.32 -8.78
N PRO A 31 -10.62 -9.98 -8.88
CA PRO A 31 -11.88 -9.40 -8.40
C PRO A 31 -11.84 -8.91 -6.96
N GLN A 32 -11.25 -9.69 -6.06
CA GLN A 32 -11.11 -9.32 -4.63
C GLN A 32 -10.23 -8.09 -4.42
N VAL A 33 -9.21 -7.86 -5.27
CA VAL A 33 -8.35 -6.69 -5.19
C VAL A 33 -9.07 -5.47 -5.74
N LYS A 34 -9.57 -5.53 -6.97
CA LYS A 34 -10.18 -4.37 -7.61
C LYS A 34 -11.53 -3.94 -7.01
N LYS A 35 -12.19 -4.79 -6.23
CA LYS A 35 -13.44 -4.48 -5.54
C LYS A 35 -13.36 -3.17 -4.73
N TYR A 36 -12.25 -2.94 -4.06
CA TYR A 36 -12.01 -1.78 -3.19
C TYR A 36 -11.01 -0.77 -3.75
N LEU A 37 -10.85 -0.73 -5.08
CA LEU A 37 -10.02 0.26 -5.75
C LEU A 37 -10.88 1.19 -6.60
N TYR A 38 -10.42 2.43 -6.81
CA TYR A 38 -11.15 3.41 -7.64
C TYR A 38 -11.31 2.92 -9.08
N THR A 39 -10.23 2.37 -9.68
CA THR A 39 -10.26 1.82 -11.03
C THR A 39 -10.80 0.40 -11.01
N LYS A 40 -12.01 0.20 -11.52
CA LYS A 40 -12.71 -1.09 -11.53
C LYS A 40 -12.53 -1.89 -12.82
N HIS A 41 -12.15 -1.22 -13.93
CA HIS A 41 -11.96 -1.91 -15.21
C HIS A 41 -10.70 -2.80 -15.20
N TYR A 42 -10.63 -3.68 -16.17
CA TYR A 42 -9.46 -4.53 -16.39
C TYR A 42 -8.28 -3.71 -16.90
N ILE A 43 -7.14 -3.78 -16.24
CA ILE A 43 -5.90 -3.12 -16.66
C ILE A 43 -5.19 -3.98 -17.69
N SER A 44 -5.14 -3.50 -18.92
CA SER A 44 -4.43 -4.17 -20.02
C SER A 44 -2.91 -4.10 -19.85
N LYS A 45 -2.18 -4.95 -20.61
CA LYS A 45 -0.71 -4.88 -20.65
C LYS A 45 -0.21 -3.51 -21.10
N GLN A 46 -0.89 -2.92 -22.06
CA GLN A 46 -0.51 -1.62 -22.60
C GLN A 46 -0.73 -0.49 -21.59
N GLU A 47 -1.87 -0.49 -20.90
CA GLU A 47 -2.15 0.48 -19.82
C GLU A 47 -1.12 0.37 -18.68
N HIS A 48 -0.81 -0.86 -18.26
CA HIS A 48 0.17 -1.10 -17.23
C HIS A 48 1.57 -0.63 -17.65
N LYS A 49 1.98 -0.87 -18.91
CA LYS A 49 3.23 -0.36 -19.47
C LYS A 49 3.27 1.18 -19.45
N LYS A 50 2.21 1.83 -19.90
CA LYS A 50 2.10 3.30 -19.87
C LYS A 50 2.14 3.85 -18.44
N PHE A 51 1.49 3.18 -17.51
CA PHE A 51 1.54 3.53 -16.08
C PHE A 51 2.97 3.47 -15.55
N ILE A 52 3.73 2.39 -15.78
CA ILE A 52 5.13 2.29 -15.36
C ILE A 52 6.00 3.38 -16.00
N GLN A 53 5.76 3.72 -17.28
CA GLN A 53 6.47 4.81 -17.95
C GLN A 53 6.19 6.18 -17.31
N LYS A 54 4.95 6.42 -16.86
CA LYS A 54 4.59 7.65 -16.12
C LYS A 54 5.28 7.70 -14.76
N LEU A 55 5.39 6.57 -14.05
CA LEU A 55 6.11 6.52 -12.78
C LEU A 55 7.57 6.94 -12.88
N LYS A 56 8.24 6.64 -14.01
CA LYS A 56 9.64 7.06 -14.25
C LYS A 56 9.81 8.59 -14.37
N LYS A 57 8.73 9.32 -14.61
CA LYS A 57 8.74 10.76 -14.85
C LYS A 57 8.36 11.60 -13.63
N THR A 58 8.11 10.97 -12.49
CA THR A 58 7.70 11.66 -11.26
C THR A 58 8.47 11.14 -10.06
N ASN A 59 8.80 12.03 -9.14
CA ASN A 59 9.33 11.71 -7.82
C ASN A 59 8.26 11.73 -6.71
N LYS A 60 7.04 12.14 -7.03
CA LYS A 60 5.94 12.24 -6.07
C LYS A 60 5.18 10.93 -5.86
N LYS A 61 5.28 9.99 -6.80
CA LYS A 61 4.59 8.70 -6.74
C LYS A 61 5.58 7.56 -6.83
N SER A 62 5.49 6.62 -5.92
CA SER A 62 6.28 5.40 -5.94
C SER A 62 5.41 4.18 -5.68
N TYR A 63 5.71 3.09 -6.36
CA TYR A 63 5.04 1.79 -6.21
C TYR A 63 6.08 0.72 -5.97
N PHE A 64 5.85 -0.11 -4.97
CA PHE A 64 6.75 -1.17 -4.59
C PHE A 64 6.07 -2.53 -4.58
N CYS A 65 6.76 -3.52 -5.11
CA CYS A 65 6.49 -4.91 -4.86
C CYS A 65 7.09 -5.28 -3.51
N VAL A 66 6.30 -5.84 -2.62
CA VAL A 66 6.77 -6.37 -1.35
C VAL A 66 6.90 -7.87 -1.47
N SER A 67 8.07 -8.42 -1.13
CA SER A 67 8.34 -9.86 -1.20
C SER A 67 9.12 -10.37 0.01
N TYR A 68 8.96 -11.66 0.26
CA TYR A 68 9.77 -12.45 1.19
C TYR A 68 10.36 -13.64 0.42
N GLY A 69 11.68 -13.66 0.27
CA GLY A 69 12.32 -14.59 -0.65
C GLY A 69 11.77 -14.44 -2.08
N SER A 70 11.33 -15.52 -2.68
CA SER A 70 10.71 -15.54 -4.02
C SER A 70 9.21 -15.26 -4.01
N GLN A 71 8.59 -15.14 -2.84
CA GLN A 71 7.15 -14.98 -2.69
C GLN A 71 6.76 -13.50 -2.68
N ILE A 72 5.89 -13.10 -3.61
CA ILE A 72 5.27 -11.77 -3.59
C ILE A 72 4.19 -11.73 -2.53
N LEU A 73 4.29 -10.80 -1.58
CA LEU A 73 3.31 -10.58 -0.52
C LEU A 73 2.21 -9.60 -0.93
N GLY A 74 2.56 -8.62 -1.74
CA GLY A 74 1.62 -7.61 -2.20
C GLY A 74 2.30 -6.42 -2.86
N SER A 75 1.55 -5.35 -2.97
CA SER A 75 2.00 -4.06 -3.50
C SER A 75 1.65 -2.95 -2.54
N VAL A 76 2.57 -2.02 -2.35
CA VAL A 76 2.35 -0.77 -1.62
C VAL A 76 2.71 0.42 -2.50
N ASN A 77 2.01 1.53 -2.34
CA ASN A 77 2.30 2.75 -3.06
C ASN A 77 2.21 3.97 -2.16
N PHE A 78 2.98 4.98 -2.52
CA PHE A 78 3.06 6.24 -1.81
C PHE A 78 2.89 7.40 -2.78
N PHE A 79 2.16 8.40 -2.35
CA PHE A 79 2.07 9.70 -2.99
C PHE A 79 2.44 10.76 -1.96
N THR A 80 3.59 11.41 -2.17
CA THR A 80 4.16 12.38 -1.23
C THR A 80 3.86 13.81 -1.66
N SER A 81 3.47 14.63 -0.70
CA SER A 81 3.28 16.07 -0.86
C SER A 81 3.71 16.77 0.41
N ASN A 82 4.77 17.58 0.35
CA ASN A 82 5.40 18.18 1.52
C ASN A 82 5.78 17.08 2.55
N LYS A 83 5.31 17.22 3.81
CA LYS A 83 5.54 16.24 4.89
C LYS A 83 4.39 15.26 5.09
N THR A 84 3.51 15.15 4.11
CA THR A 84 2.37 14.24 4.12
C THR A 84 2.54 13.16 3.06
N VAL A 85 2.13 11.95 3.37
CA VAL A 85 2.05 10.85 2.42
C VAL A 85 0.64 10.27 2.39
N ASN A 86 0.12 10.08 1.19
CA ASN A 86 -1.05 9.24 0.94
C ASN A 86 -0.58 7.89 0.46
N PHE A 87 -1.16 6.83 0.95
CA PHE A 87 -0.77 5.49 0.55
C PHE A 87 -1.96 4.63 0.11
N GLY A 88 -1.63 3.57 -0.58
CA GLY A 88 -2.53 2.46 -0.88
C GLY A 88 -1.76 1.15 -0.92
N PHE A 89 -2.46 0.05 -0.75
CA PHE A 89 -1.87 -1.27 -0.89
C PHE A 89 -2.92 -2.32 -1.27
N TYR A 90 -2.44 -3.44 -1.75
CA TYR A 90 -3.21 -4.67 -1.82
C TYR A 90 -2.31 -5.89 -1.53
N ALA A 91 -2.86 -6.86 -0.83
CA ALA A 91 -2.20 -8.14 -0.58
C ALA A 91 -2.29 -9.04 -1.82
N ASN A 92 -1.35 -9.94 -1.95
CA ASN A 92 -1.40 -10.99 -2.97
C ASN A 92 -2.65 -11.85 -2.78
N PRO A 93 -3.61 -11.84 -3.74
CA PRO A 93 -4.88 -12.55 -3.59
C PRO A 93 -4.76 -14.08 -3.62
N TYR A 94 -3.59 -14.59 -3.97
CA TYR A 94 -3.28 -16.03 -4.01
C TYR A 94 -2.41 -16.50 -2.84
N SER A 95 -2.14 -15.61 -1.89
CA SER A 95 -1.34 -15.98 -0.72
C SER A 95 -2.21 -16.59 0.36
N TYR A 96 -1.69 -17.65 0.98
CA TYR A 96 -2.29 -18.29 2.15
C TYR A 96 -1.72 -17.76 3.47
N ILE A 97 -0.86 -16.75 3.43
CA ILE A 97 -0.27 -16.14 4.62
C ILE A 97 -1.33 -15.29 5.32
N ASN A 98 -1.64 -15.65 6.55
CA ASN A 98 -2.53 -14.86 7.39
C ASN A 98 -1.87 -13.54 7.83
N GLY A 99 -2.65 -12.47 7.90
CA GLY A 99 -2.17 -11.19 8.41
C GLY A 99 -1.33 -10.36 7.43
N LEU A 100 -1.34 -10.67 6.12
CA LEU A 100 -0.61 -9.89 5.11
C LEU A 100 -0.96 -8.40 5.15
N GLY A 101 -2.22 -8.04 5.34
CA GLY A 101 -2.64 -6.65 5.45
C GLY A 101 -1.91 -5.93 6.60
N ARG A 102 -1.76 -6.60 7.75
CA ARG A 102 -1.01 -6.06 8.90
C ARG A 102 0.46 -5.86 8.57
N ILE A 103 1.10 -6.84 7.92
CA ILE A 103 2.50 -6.75 7.51
C ILE A 103 2.71 -5.56 6.55
N LEU A 104 1.85 -5.45 5.54
CA LEU A 104 1.95 -4.36 4.55
C LEU A 104 1.74 -2.99 5.19
N GLU A 105 0.82 -2.86 6.15
CA GLU A 105 0.58 -1.62 6.85
C GLU A 105 1.74 -1.24 7.78
N GLN A 106 2.35 -2.18 8.48
CA GLN A 106 3.57 -1.93 9.25
C GLN A 106 4.71 -1.41 8.37
N ILE A 107 4.90 -1.99 7.19
CA ILE A 107 5.88 -1.54 6.21
C ILE A 107 5.57 -0.10 5.77
N ILE A 108 4.32 0.21 5.48
CA ILE A 108 3.89 1.54 5.05
C ILE A 108 4.19 2.59 6.13
N ILE A 109 3.83 2.31 7.38
CA ILE A 109 4.06 3.23 8.49
C ILE A 109 5.55 3.45 8.70
N TYR A 110 6.33 2.37 8.76
CA TYR A 110 7.78 2.46 8.91
C TYR A 110 8.43 3.27 7.78
N TYR A 111 8.09 2.94 6.54
CA TYR A 111 8.65 3.61 5.36
C TYR A 111 8.28 5.10 5.32
N SER A 112 7.05 5.43 5.66
CA SER A 112 6.55 6.81 5.67
C SER A 112 7.28 7.68 6.70
N PHE A 113 7.44 7.19 7.93
CA PHE A 113 8.06 7.98 8.98
C PHE A 113 9.58 7.94 8.96
N ASN A 114 10.20 6.78 8.66
CA ASN A 114 11.64 6.61 8.80
C ASN A 114 12.43 6.77 7.49
N ILE A 115 11.79 6.61 6.33
CA ILE A 115 12.46 6.72 5.02
C ILE A 115 12.02 7.98 4.28
N LEU A 116 10.72 8.27 4.28
CA LEU A 116 10.18 9.48 3.63
C LEU A 116 10.20 10.70 4.56
N TYR A 117 10.44 10.51 5.85
CA TYR A 117 10.45 11.57 6.87
C TYR A 117 9.17 12.41 6.88
N CYS A 118 8.03 11.78 6.59
CA CYS A 118 6.73 12.41 6.68
C CYS A 118 6.31 12.58 8.13
N THR A 119 5.45 13.54 8.42
CA THR A 119 4.85 13.75 9.74
C THR A 119 3.41 13.27 9.82
N HIS A 120 2.75 13.11 8.68
CA HIS A 120 1.36 12.69 8.56
C HIS A 120 1.21 11.63 7.46
N ILE A 121 0.47 10.59 7.78
CA ILE A 121 0.08 9.54 6.83
C ILE A 121 -1.43 9.62 6.65
N HIS A 122 -1.88 9.78 5.40
CA HIS A 122 -3.29 9.83 5.03
C HIS A 122 -3.67 8.60 4.22
N LEU A 123 -4.90 8.20 4.33
CA LEU A 123 -5.50 7.18 3.49
C LEU A 123 -6.96 7.50 3.18
N GLU A 124 -7.46 6.88 2.14
CA GLU A 124 -8.88 6.81 1.80
C GLU A 124 -9.31 5.35 1.68
N ALA A 125 -10.48 5.02 2.19
CA ALA A 125 -11.07 3.70 2.08
C ALA A 125 -12.57 3.79 1.79
N PHE A 126 -13.10 2.81 1.06
CA PHE A 126 -14.56 2.69 0.93
C PHE A 126 -15.18 2.34 2.28
N LYS A 127 -16.23 3.05 2.68
CA LYS A 127 -16.95 2.82 3.96
C LYS A 127 -17.47 1.39 4.11
N GLU A 128 -17.77 0.72 3.00
CA GLU A 128 -18.19 -0.68 2.99
C GLU A 128 -17.05 -1.67 3.31
N ASN A 129 -15.77 -1.24 3.21
CA ASN A 129 -14.61 -2.07 3.53
C ASN A 129 -14.26 -2.00 5.02
N GLN A 130 -15.16 -2.48 5.87
CA GLN A 130 -15.01 -2.44 7.32
C GLN A 130 -13.76 -3.19 7.81
N GLN A 131 -13.35 -4.25 7.10
CA GLN A 131 -12.16 -5.02 7.46
C GLN A 131 -10.90 -4.16 7.43
N ILE A 132 -10.72 -3.38 6.36
CA ILE A 132 -9.54 -2.52 6.22
C ILE A 132 -9.60 -1.31 7.17
N ILE A 133 -10.78 -0.72 7.35
CA ILE A 133 -11.00 0.40 8.29
C ILE A 133 -10.63 -0.03 9.71
N ASN A 134 -11.08 -1.21 10.13
CA ASN A 134 -10.75 -1.76 11.45
C ASN A 134 -9.26 -2.06 11.60
N LEU A 135 -8.58 -2.48 10.51
CA LEU A 135 -7.14 -2.66 10.51
C LEU A 135 -6.42 -1.32 10.75
N HIS A 136 -6.76 -0.29 9.99
CA HIS A 136 -6.19 1.06 10.14
C HIS A 136 -6.39 1.62 11.55
N LYS A 137 -7.59 1.46 12.13
CA LYS A 137 -7.87 1.87 13.52
C LYS A 137 -6.96 1.16 14.53
N LYS A 138 -6.65 -0.12 14.34
CA LYS A 138 -5.73 -0.86 15.22
C LYS A 138 -4.31 -0.28 15.17
N PHE A 139 -3.88 0.27 14.04
CA PHE A 139 -2.60 0.97 13.91
C PHE A 139 -2.64 2.42 14.39
N GLY A 140 -3.79 2.91 14.82
CA GLY A 140 -3.93 4.24 15.41
C GLY A 140 -4.40 5.32 14.47
N PHE A 141 -4.76 4.96 13.23
CA PHE A 141 -5.39 5.91 12.32
C PHE A 141 -6.73 6.40 12.88
N LYS A 142 -6.94 7.70 12.81
CA LYS A 142 -8.18 8.38 13.22
C LYS A 142 -8.94 8.85 12.00
N GLU A 143 -10.26 8.79 12.08
CA GLU A 143 -11.13 9.29 11.05
C GLU A 143 -11.07 10.83 11.00
N LEU A 144 -10.96 11.36 9.80
CA LEU A 144 -11.13 12.79 9.54
C LEU A 144 -12.59 13.08 9.24
N GLN A 145 -13.08 14.24 9.68
CA GLN A 145 -14.41 14.68 9.33
C GLN A 145 -14.51 14.94 7.83
N ASP A 146 -15.39 14.23 7.16
CA ASP A 146 -15.69 14.37 5.74
C ASP A 146 -17.16 14.05 5.48
N ASN A 147 -17.79 14.79 4.55
CA ASN A 147 -19.18 14.59 4.15
C ASN A 147 -19.34 13.57 3.00
N ASP A 148 -18.28 12.91 2.56
CA ASP A 148 -18.37 11.90 1.51
C ASP A 148 -19.23 10.73 1.97
N GLN A 149 -20.21 10.33 1.14
CA GLN A 149 -21.15 9.25 1.46
C GLN A 149 -20.52 7.86 1.35
N LYS A 150 -19.47 7.70 0.53
CA LYS A 150 -18.87 6.40 0.16
C LYS A 150 -17.46 6.19 0.69
N ILE A 151 -16.73 7.26 0.90
CA ILE A 151 -15.32 7.24 1.27
C ILE A 151 -15.16 7.72 2.71
N ILE A 152 -14.24 7.09 3.43
CA ILE A 152 -13.70 7.54 4.70
C ILE A 152 -12.27 7.97 4.50
N LYS A 153 -11.90 9.10 5.09
CA LYS A 153 -10.51 9.56 5.16
C LYS A 153 -9.97 9.36 6.55
N MET A 154 -8.75 8.91 6.66
CA MET A 154 -8.11 8.66 7.95
C MET A 154 -6.69 9.19 7.94
N GLU A 155 -6.20 9.52 9.13
CA GLU A 155 -4.87 10.08 9.36
C GLU A 155 -4.17 9.38 10.52
N LEU A 156 -2.84 9.21 10.39
CA LEU A 156 -1.94 8.86 11.47
C LEU A 156 -0.86 9.93 11.57
N ASN A 157 -0.73 10.56 12.74
CA ASN A 157 0.30 11.54 13.03
C ASN A 157 1.51 10.87 13.71
N ILE A 158 2.73 11.29 13.35
CA ILE A 158 3.97 10.73 13.89
C ILE A 158 4.07 10.86 15.42
N LYS A 159 3.60 11.95 16.01
CA LYS A 159 3.61 12.15 17.47
C LYS A 159 2.73 11.11 18.16
N GLU A 160 1.50 10.93 17.67
CA GLU A 160 0.56 9.94 18.21
C GLU A 160 1.06 8.50 18.03
N TYR A 161 1.80 8.23 16.95
CA TYR A 161 2.43 6.94 16.73
C TYR A 161 3.51 6.65 17.77
N HIS A 162 4.37 7.62 18.08
CA HIS A 162 5.41 7.44 19.09
C HIS A 162 4.88 7.38 20.53
N GLU A 163 3.75 8.00 20.83
CA GLU A 163 3.11 7.91 22.15
C GLU A 163 2.49 6.52 22.41
N ARG A 164 2.27 5.71 21.39
CA ARG A 164 1.65 4.37 21.49
C ARG A 164 2.65 3.23 21.49
N ASN A 165 3.89 3.46 21.06
CA ASN A 165 4.96 2.47 20.92
C ASN A 165 6.20 2.87 21.71
#